data_1f80e1b0c77190d75624538a2876eb61
#
_entry.id   1f80e1b0c77190d75624538a2876eb61
#
_cell.length_a   1.000
_cell.length_b   1.000
_cell.length_c   1.000
_cell.angle_alpha   90.00
_cell.angle_beta   90.00
_cell.angle_gamma   90.00
#
_symmetry.space_group_name_H-M   'P 1'
#
loop_
_entity.id
_entity.type
_entity.pdbx_description
1 polymer ?
#
loop_
_entity_poly.entity_id
_entity_poly.type
_entity_poly.pdbx_seq_one_letter_code
_entity_poly.pdbx_strand_id
1 'polypeptide(L)'
;MLLAAFGLIACSAPTVDLPENRSQLIGSDSSEQPAYTQPPANAQSLAIGEQQFFVEVVSTAATRQQGLMNRDFMPANQGMLFEFPNEAPRNFWMKNTLIPLDMIWLDANKMIVDIQAAEPCKVEQCPIYSGKAPAQYVLELNQGVLRGQVGDTVQF
;
A
#
# COMPACT_ATOMS: atom_id res chain seq x y z
N MET A 1 39.88 -81.03 11.91
CA MET A 1 39.02 -80.39 10.89
C MET A 1 37.70 -80.06 11.55
N LEU A 2 37.52 -78.79 11.94
CA LEU A 2 36.30 -78.33 12.60
C LEU A 2 35.64 -77.37 11.64
N LEU A 3 34.46 -77.70 11.14
CA LEU A 3 33.58 -76.78 10.37
C LEU A 3 32.74 -75.97 11.36
N ALA A 4 32.92 -74.68 11.34
CA ALA A 4 32.07 -73.75 12.05
C ALA A 4 30.95 -73.27 11.11
N ALA A 5 29.70 -73.56 11.49
CA ALA A 5 28.53 -73.08 10.81
C ALA A 5 28.18 -71.65 11.31
N PHE A 6 28.18 -70.66 10.43
CA PHE A 6 27.72 -69.33 10.72
C PHE A 6 26.22 -69.28 10.50
N GLY A 7 25.46 -69.05 11.56
CA GLY A 7 24.02 -68.79 11.50
C GLY A 7 23.75 -67.32 11.11
N LEU A 8 23.02 -67.14 10.05
CA LEU A 8 22.47 -65.81 9.63
C LEU A 8 21.25 -65.50 10.49
N ILE A 9 21.38 -64.50 11.36
CA ILE A 9 20.26 -63.91 12.08
C ILE A 9 19.64 -62.84 11.16
N ALA A 10 18.45 -63.12 10.64
CA ALA A 10 17.65 -62.15 9.90
C ALA A 10 17.01 -61.18 10.90
N CYS A 11 17.46 -59.92 10.92
CA CYS A 11 16.77 -58.83 11.60
C CYS A 11 15.58 -58.39 10.76
N SER A 12 14.37 -58.75 11.18
CA SER A 12 13.13 -58.15 10.65
C SER A 12 12.97 -56.75 11.23
N ALA A 13 13.03 -55.76 10.37
CA ALA A 13 12.66 -54.37 10.72
C ALA A 13 11.15 -54.26 10.84
N PRO A 14 10.62 -53.52 11.82
CA PRO A 14 9.19 -53.24 11.89
C PRO A 14 8.76 -52.32 10.74
N THR A 15 7.78 -52.75 9.98
CA THR A 15 7.05 -51.90 9.01
C THR A 15 6.24 -50.89 9.79
N VAL A 16 6.65 -49.63 9.71
CA VAL A 16 5.84 -48.50 10.19
C VAL A 16 4.75 -48.27 9.16
N ASP A 17 3.51 -48.58 9.54
CA ASP A 17 2.32 -48.21 8.80
C ASP A 17 2.19 -46.69 8.84
N LEU A 18 2.44 -46.02 7.71
CA LEU A 18 2.18 -44.59 7.53
C LEU A 18 0.71 -44.45 7.21
N PRO A 19 -0.05 -43.65 7.97
CA PRO A 19 -1.45 -43.39 7.61
C PRO A 19 -1.52 -42.65 6.27
N GLU A 20 -2.18 -43.26 5.32
CA GLU A 20 -2.59 -42.70 4.03
C GLU A 20 -3.64 -41.62 4.26
N ASN A 21 -3.27 -40.48 4.81
CA ASN A 21 -4.11 -39.27 4.74
C ASN A 21 -3.23 -38.02 4.73
N ARG A 22 -2.51 -37.81 3.63
CA ARG A 22 -1.68 -36.63 3.39
C ARG A 22 -2.47 -35.49 2.72
N SER A 23 -3.80 -35.54 2.76
CA SER A 23 -4.66 -34.54 2.11
C SER A 23 -5.28 -33.52 3.06
N GLN A 24 -4.90 -33.48 4.34
CA GLN A 24 -5.54 -32.55 5.30
C GLN A 24 -4.56 -31.70 6.13
N LEU A 25 -3.31 -31.56 5.71
CA LEU A 25 -2.40 -30.59 6.35
C LEU A 25 -1.84 -29.57 5.34
N ILE A 26 -2.68 -29.10 4.44
CA ILE A 26 -2.52 -27.75 3.93
C ILE A 26 -3.35 -26.89 4.88
N GLY A 27 -2.81 -26.68 6.05
CA GLY A 27 -3.17 -25.53 6.85
C GLY A 27 -2.94 -24.33 5.93
N SER A 28 -4.04 -23.69 5.51
CA SER A 28 -4.01 -22.36 4.97
C SER A 28 -3.45 -21.47 6.06
N ASP A 29 -2.11 -21.38 6.14
CA ASP A 29 -1.45 -20.24 6.71
C ASP A 29 -1.78 -19.09 5.76
N SER A 30 -2.98 -18.57 5.94
CA SER A 30 -3.36 -17.23 5.51
C SER A 30 -2.58 -16.29 6.44
N SER A 31 -1.24 -16.27 6.28
CA SER A 31 -0.45 -15.15 6.75
C SER A 31 -1.13 -13.93 6.15
N GLU A 32 -1.77 -13.15 7.04
CA GLU A 32 -2.47 -11.91 6.79
C GLU A 32 -1.70 -11.06 5.77
N GLN A 33 -1.99 -11.28 4.50
CA GLN A 33 -1.80 -10.21 3.53
C GLN A 33 -2.76 -9.13 3.99
N PRO A 34 -2.28 -7.89 4.23
CA PRO A 34 -3.16 -6.78 4.55
C PRO A 34 -4.23 -6.77 3.48
N ALA A 35 -5.49 -6.89 3.90
CA ALA A 35 -6.63 -7.08 3.03
C ALA A 35 -6.56 -6.07 1.89
N TYR A 36 -6.23 -6.52 0.69
CA TYR A 36 -6.49 -5.80 -0.55
C TYR A 36 -8.00 -5.69 -0.64
N THR A 37 -8.57 -4.74 0.08
CA THR A 37 -9.98 -4.44 -0.03
C THR A 37 -10.22 -4.01 -1.45
N GLN A 38 -11.28 -4.54 -2.07
CA GLN A 38 -11.68 -4.13 -3.41
C GLN A 38 -11.76 -2.59 -3.43
N PRO A 39 -11.22 -1.96 -4.49
CA PRO A 39 -11.31 -0.51 -4.61
C PRO A 39 -12.78 -0.08 -4.58
N PRO A 40 -13.09 1.12 -4.04
CA PRO A 40 -14.42 1.70 -4.15
C PRO A 40 -14.91 1.67 -5.59
N ALA A 41 -16.20 1.43 -5.82
CA ALA A 41 -16.78 1.30 -7.17
C ALA A 41 -16.54 2.53 -8.08
N ASN A 42 -16.21 3.68 -7.49
CA ASN A 42 -15.91 4.95 -8.18
C ASN A 42 -14.42 5.34 -8.10
N ALA A 43 -13.54 4.45 -7.67
CA ALA A 43 -12.11 4.75 -7.63
C ALA A 43 -11.51 4.75 -9.03
N GLN A 44 -10.66 5.74 -9.29
CA GLN A 44 -9.85 5.82 -10.51
C GLN A 44 -8.56 5.01 -10.31
N SER A 45 -8.19 4.23 -11.31
CA SER A 45 -6.89 3.56 -11.34
C SER A 45 -5.80 4.56 -11.71
N LEU A 46 -4.67 4.49 -11.01
CA LEU A 46 -3.51 5.35 -11.18
C LEU A 46 -2.25 4.49 -11.12
N ALA A 47 -1.25 4.76 -11.98
CA ALA A 47 0.02 4.05 -11.98
C ALA A 47 1.22 4.99 -11.84
N ILE A 48 2.22 4.57 -11.05
CA ILE A 48 3.51 5.25 -10.88
C ILE A 48 4.60 4.17 -11.05
N GLY A 49 5.32 4.19 -12.17
CA GLY A 49 6.19 3.08 -12.52
C GLY A 49 5.40 1.77 -12.60
N GLU A 50 5.82 0.77 -11.83
CA GLU A 50 5.15 -0.55 -11.75
C GLU A 50 4.07 -0.61 -10.65
N GLN A 51 3.92 0.43 -9.84
CA GLN A 51 2.93 0.46 -8.77
C GLN A 51 1.58 0.91 -9.29
N GLN A 52 0.52 0.23 -8.86
CA GLN A 52 -0.87 0.58 -9.15
C GLN A 52 -1.60 0.96 -7.88
N PHE A 53 -2.33 2.07 -7.94
CA PHE A 53 -3.16 2.59 -6.87
C PHE A 53 -4.59 2.81 -7.36
N PHE A 54 -5.55 2.77 -6.44
CA PHE A 54 -6.95 3.10 -6.67
C PHE A 54 -7.29 4.33 -5.84
N VAL A 55 -7.63 5.44 -6.49
CA VAL A 55 -7.76 6.72 -5.82
C VAL A 55 -9.19 7.26 -5.93
N GLU A 56 -9.67 7.85 -4.85
CA GLU A 56 -10.85 8.70 -4.88
C GLU A 56 -10.45 10.04 -5.48
N VAL A 57 -11.19 10.52 -6.49
CA VAL A 57 -10.92 11.82 -7.10
C VAL A 57 -11.82 12.90 -6.48
N VAL A 58 -11.22 13.97 -5.98
CA VAL A 58 -11.89 15.12 -5.39
C VAL A 58 -11.58 16.40 -6.16
N SER A 59 -12.61 16.97 -6.80
CA SER A 59 -12.47 18.12 -7.73
C SER A 59 -13.29 19.35 -7.33
N THR A 60 -14.20 19.26 -6.36
CA THR A 60 -14.94 20.42 -5.85
C THR A 60 -14.25 21.05 -4.64
N ALA A 61 -14.52 22.32 -4.35
CA ALA A 61 -13.96 22.99 -3.18
C ALA A 61 -14.34 22.24 -1.88
N ALA A 62 -15.58 21.77 -1.76
CA ALA A 62 -16.06 21.06 -0.58
C ALA A 62 -15.38 19.69 -0.40
N THR A 63 -15.27 18.90 -1.48
CA THR A 63 -14.63 17.58 -1.40
C THR A 63 -13.14 17.68 -1.16
N ARG A 64 -12.45 18.66 -1.77
CA ARG A 64 -11.03 18.93 -1.48
C ARG A 64 -10.81 19.40 -0.04
N GLN A 65 -11.74 20.20 0.53
CA GLN A 65 -11.63 20.64 1.92
C GLN A 65 -11.81 19.48 2.89
N GLN A 66 -12.72 18.54 2.61
CA GLN A 66 -12.92 17.33 3.41
C GLN A 66 -11.71 16.40 3.34
N GLY A 67 -11.20 16.12 2.14
CA GLY A 67 -10.06 15.23 1.95
C GLY A 67 -10.19 13.93 2.73
N LEU A 68 -9.10 13.50 3.36
CA LEU A 68 -9.01 12.29 4.19
C LEU A 68 -9.33 12.53 5.68
N MET A 69 -10.00 13.65 6.02
CA MET A 69 -10.37 13.94 7.41
C MET A 69 -11.21 12.80 8.03
N ASN A 70 -10.90 12.49 9.29
CA ASN A 70 -11.56 11.48 10.14
C ASN A 70 -11.46 10.04 9.61
N ARG A 71 -10.56 9.75 8.67
CA ARG A 71 -10.21 8.38 8.30
C ARG A 71 -9.13 7.85 9.25
N ASP A 72 -9.41 6.74 9.86
CA ASP A 72 -8.50 6.02 10.75
C ASP A 72 -7.73 4.90 10.04
N PHE A 73 -8.15 4.55 8.82
CA PHE A 73 -7.53 3.52 7.99
C PHE A 73 -7.70 3.81 6.49
N MET A 74 -6.69 3.49 5.71
CA MET A 74 -6.73 3.45 4.24
C MET A 74 -5.87 2.27 3.76
N PRO A 75 -6.38 1.39 2.87
CA PRO A 75 -5.59 0.29 2.30
C PRO A 75 -4.33 0.80 1.61
N ALA A 76 -3.23 0.02 1.65
CA ALA A 76 -1.93 0.44 1.12
C ALA A 76 -1.93 0.76 -0.38
N ASN A 77 -2.85 0.19 -1.15
CA ASN A 77 -3.02 0.44 -2.58
C ASN A 77 -4.11 1.46 -2.90
N GLN A 78 -4.60 2.20 -1.91
CA GLN A 78 -5.61 3.25 -2.10
C GLN A 78 -5.03 4.61 -1.74
N GLY A 79 -5.71 5.66 -2.26
CA GLY A 79 -5.33 7.04 -2.03
C GLY A 79 -6.43 8.02 -2.40
N MET A 80 -6.10 9.31 -2.37
CA MET A 80 -6.97 10.38 -2.82
C MET A 80 -6.23 11.31 -3.77
N LEU A 81 -6.84 11.59 -4.92
CA LEU A 81 -6.34 12.52 -5.92
C LEU A 81 -7.14 13.82 -5.88
N PHE A 82 -6.47 14.89 -5.50
CA PHE A 82 -7.02 16.25 -5.51
C PHE A 82 -6.77 16.85 -6.89
N GLU A 83 -7.83 17.11 -7.63
CA GLU A 83 -7.77 17.74 -8.93
C GLU A 83 -8.16 19.23 -8.84
N PHE A 84 -7.37 20.10 -9.45
CA PHE A 84 -7.58 21.51 -9.51
C PHE A 84 -7.79 21.99 -10.96
N PRO A 85 -8.55 23.09 -11.18
CA PRO A 85 -8.85 23.56 -12.54
C PRO A 85 -7.62 24.09 -13.28
N ASN A 86 -6.57 24.45 -12.58
CA ASN A 86 -5.34 25.02 -13.13
C ASN A 86 -4.13 24.67 -12.27
N GLU A 87 -2.95 24.79 -12.85
CA GLU A 87 -1.70 24.72 -12.13
C GLU A 87 -1.45 25.99 -11.32
N ALA A 88 -1.17 25.85 -10.03
CA ALA A 88 -0.86 26.96 -9.11
C ALA A 88 -0.14 26.43 -7.85
N PRO A 89 0.46 27.29 -7.00
CA PRO A 89 0.92 26.88 -5.68
C PRO A 89 -0.22 26.23 -4.88
N ARG A 90 0.05 25.03 -4.31
CA ARG A 90 -0.94 24.26 -3.53
C ARG A 90 -0.42 24.03 -2.13
N ASN A 91 -1.27 24.39 -1.16
CA ASN A 91 -0.99 24.23 0.25
C ASN A 91 -1.97 23.23 0.86
N PHE A 92 -1.45 22.35 1.70
CA PHE A 92 -2.21 21.30 2.39
C PHE A 92 -1.95 21.36 3.89
N TRP A 93 -2.80 20.72 4.66
CA TRP A 93 -2.67 20.54 6.09
C TRP A 93 -3.18 19.17 6.50
N MET A 94 -2.78 18.72 7.68
CA MET A 94 -3.20 17.44 8.25
C MET A 94 -4.29 17.61 9.33
N LYS A 95 -5.11 18.68 9.24
CA LYS A 95 -6.18 18.91 10.22
C LYS A 95 -7.19 17.78 10.16
N ASN A 96 -7.50 17.17 11.33
CA ASN A 96 -8.40 16.03 11.46
C ASN A 96 -8.03 14.79 10.61
N THR A 97 -6.86 14.74 10.02
CA THR A 97 -6.34 13.55 9.34
C THR A 97 -5.63 12.68 10.37
N LEU A 98 -6.04 11.41 10.47
CA LEU A 98 -5.63 10.51 11.55
C LEU A 98 -4.51 9.55 11.15
N ILE A 99 -4.25 9.41 9.85
CA ILE A 99 -3.24 8.52 9.28
C ILE A 99 -2.07 9.34 8.71
N PRO A 100 -0.82 8.89 8.82
CA PRO A 100 0.33 9.53 8.19
C PRO A 100 0.28 9.34 6.67
N LEU A 101 0.64 10.38 5.91
CA LEU A 101 0.51 10.41 4.46
C LEU A 101 1.82 10.83 3.77
N ASP A 102 2.01 10.34 2.55
CA ASP A 102 2.87 10.99 1.55
C ASP A 102 1.99 11.92 0.70
N MET A 103 2.29 13.20 0.72
CA MET A 103 1.70 14.22 -0.15
C MET A 103 2.60 14.38 -1.38
N ILE A 104 2.02 14.20 -2.57
CA ILE A 104 2.75 14.14 -3.85
C ILE A 104 2.14 15.20 -4.77
N TRP A 105 2.89 16.26 -5.08
CA TRP A 105 2.47 17.34 -5.98
C TRP A 105 2.80 16.97 -7.42
N LEU A 106 1.82 17.12 -8.33
CA LEU A 106 1.96 16.84 -9.74
C LEU A 106 1.65 18.10 -10.55
N ASP A 107 2.47 18.38 -11.55
CA ASP A 107 2.22 19.47 -12.51
C ASP A 107 1.04 19.15 -13.46
N ALA A 108 0.78 20.04 -14.42
CA ALA A 108 -0.26 19.82 -15.43
C ALA A 108 0.01 18.64 -16.37
N ASN A 109 1.27 18.21 -16.49
CA ASN A 109 1.67 17.04 -17.27
C ASN A 109 1.69 15.75 -16.44
N LYS A 110 1.22 15.81 -15.19
CA LYS A 110 1.20 14.69 -14.24
C LYS A 110 2.59 14.22 -13.82
N MET A 111 3.61 15.06 -13.94
CA MET A 111 4.95 14.80 -13.44
C MET A 111 5.03 15.13 -11.95
N ILE A 112 5.66 14.28 -11.16
CA ILE A 112 5.90 14.53 -9.74
C ILE A 112 6.91 15.68 -9.59
N VAL A 113 6.47 16.80 -8.99
CA VAL A 113 7.30 17.98 -8.75
C VAL A 113 7.74 18.14 -7.30
N ASP A 114 7.05 17.50 -6.37
CA ASP A 114 7.46 17.42 -4.96
C ASP A 114 6.82 16.24 -4.24
N ILE A 115 7.46 15.75 -3.20
CA ILE A 115 6.96 14.69 -2.29
C ILE A 115 7.30 15.10 -0.87
N GLN A 116 6.32 15.12 0.03
CA GLN A 116 6.51 15.41 1.45
C GLN A 116 5.78 14.40 2.32
N ALA A 117 6.48 13.84 3.31
CA ALA A 117 5.85 13.05 4.35
C ALA A 117 5.12 13.98 5.33
N ALA A 118 3.87 13.65 5.66
CA ALA A 118 2.99 14.46 6.47
C ALA A 118 2.40 13.65 7.63
N GLU A 119 2.67 14.10 8.85
CA GLU A 119 2.19 13.46 10.08
C GLU A 119 0.84 14.02 10.51
N PRO A 120 -0.01 13.21 11.17
CA PRO A 120 -1.26 13.67 11.76
C PRO A 120 -1.06 14.88 12.66
N CYS A 121 -1.88 15.91 12.46
CA CYS A 121 -1.80 17.14 13.24
C CYS A 121 -2.38 16.96 14.64
N LYS A 122 -1.54 17.11 15.68
CA LYS A 122 -1.91 16.98 17.09
C LYS A 122 -1.95 18.33 17.85
N VAL A 123 -1.81 19.44 17.11
CA VAL A 123 -1.75 20.79 17.67
C VAL A 123 -2.90 21.64 17.11
N GLU A 124 -3.23 22.74 17.81
CA GLU A 124 -4.33 23.62 17.39
C GLU A 124 -4.07 24.28 16.03
N GLN A 125 -2.83 24.73 15.81
CA GLN A 125 -2.39 25.29 14.54
C GLN A 125 -1.57 24.26 13.77
N CYS A 126 -2.23 23.58 12.82
CA CYS A 126 -1.58 22.58 12.00
C CYS A 126 -0.51 23.19 11.08
N PRO A 127 0.64 22.53 10.91
CA PRO A 127 1.61 22.91 9.89
C PRO A 127 0.98 22.92 8.49
N ILE A 128 1.50 23.82 7.65
CA ILE A 128 1.14 23.89 6.23
C ILE A 128 2.23 23.21 5.42
N TYR A 129 1.84 22.28 4.59
CA TYR A 129 2.68 21.62 3.59
C TYR A 129 2.48 22.33 2.25
N SER A 130 3.54 22.93 1.74
CA SER A 130 3.53 23.68 0.48
C SER A 130 4.40 22.97 -0.53
N GLY A 131 3.87 22.66 -1.71
CA GLY A 131 4.66 22.10 -2.80
C GLY A 131 5.75 23.06 -3.26
N LYS A 132 6.92 22.55 -3.61
CA LYS A 132 8.09 23.34 -4.08
C LYS A 132 7.87 23.97 -5.44
N ALA A 133 6.87 23.51 -6.22
CA ALA A 133 6.50 24.03 -7.51
C ALA A 133 4.96 24.12 -7.63
N PRO A 134 4.42 24.91 -8.59
CA PRO A 134 3.01 24.87 -8.91
C PRO A 134 2.54 23.46 -9.26
N ALA A 135 1.31 23.11 -8.88
CA ALA A 135 0.72 21.81 -9.15
C ALA A 135 -0.74 21.94 -9.61
N GLN A 136 -1.16 21.08 -10.50
CA GLN A 136 -2.56 20.90 -10.89
C GLN A 136 -3.22 19.76 -10.12
N TYR A 137 -2.42 18.78 -9.66
CA TYR A 137 -2.91 17.66 -8.88
C TYR A 137 -2.08 17.51 -7.60
N VAL A 138 -2.71 17.00 -6.56
CA VAL A 138 -2.00 16.49 -5.37
C VAL A 138 -2.53 15.09 -5.07
N LEU A 139 -1.65 14.13 -4.94
CA LEU A 139 -1.99 12.75 -4.60
C LEU A 139 -1.57 12.48 -3.15
N GLU A 140 -2.51 12.00 -2.36
CA GLU A 140 -2.26 11.53 -1.00
C GLU A 140 -2.31 10.00 -0.95
N LEU A 141 -1.23 9.40 -0.48
CA LEU A 141 -1.07 7.96 -0.23
C LEU A 141 -0.69 7.72 1.23
N ASN A 142 -0.86 6.49 1.73
CA ASN A 142 -0.26 6.13 3.01
C ASN A 142 1.25 6.38 2.98
N GLN A 143 1.79 6.90 4.07
CA GLN A 143 3.21 7.20 4.17
C GLN A 143 4.07 5.95 3.93
N GLY A 144 5.11 6.12 3.10
CA GLY A 144 6.09 5.07 2.80
C GLY A 144 5.67 3.99 1.82
N VAL A 145 4.47 4.08 1.21
CA VAL A 145 4.04 3.10 0.19
C VAL A 145 4.53 3.45 -1.21
N LEU A 146 4.79 4.72 -1.48
CA LEU A 146 5.30 5.18 -2.77
C LEU A 146 6.74 4.75 -2.98
N ARG A 147 7.06 4.20 -4.16
CA ARG A 147 8.43 3.90 -4.63
C ARG A 147 8.88 4.84 -5.74
N GLY A 148 8.05 5.81 -6.11
CA GLY A 148 8.35 6.84 -7.11
C GLY A 148 9.19 7.98 -6.53
N GLN A 149 9.69 8.83 -7.41
CA GLN A 149 10.53 9.99 -7.09
C GLN A 149 10.10 11.23 -7.88
N VAL A 150 10.61 12.38 -7.50
CA VAL A 150 10.44 13.63 -8.27
C VAL A 150 11.00 13.43 -9.68
N GLY A 151 10.21 13.82 -10.69
CA GLY A 151 10.48 13.62 -12.12
C GLY A 151 9.76 12.43 -12.74
N ASP A 152 9.23 11.50 -11.95
CA ASP A 152 8.41 10.40 -12.47
C ASP A 152 7.05 10.92 -12.95
N THR A 153 6.48 10.24 -13.95
CA THR A 153 5.14 10.57 -14.49
C THR A 153 4.09 9.62 -13.91
N VAL A 154 2.98 10.17 -13.49
CA VAL A 154 1.81 9.44 -12.99
C VAL A 154 0.81 9.25 -14.13
N GLN A 155 0.34 8.02 -14.32
CA GLN A 155 -0.61 7.66 -15.38
C GLN A 155 -2.02 7.50 -14.79
N PHE A 156 -2.98 8.28 -15.29
CA PHE A 156 -4.40 8.20 -14.97
C PHE A 156 -5.28 8.94 -15.98
#